data_736b756a6315415960674f0ba12a909a
#
_entry.id   736b756a6315415960674f0ba12a909a
#
_cell.length_a   1.000
_cell.length_b   1.000
_cell.length_c   1.000
_cell.angle_alpha   90.00
_cell.angle_beta   90.00
_cell.angle_gamma   90.00
#
_symmetry.space_group_name_H-M   'P 1'
#
loop_
_entity.id
_entity.type
_entity.pdbx_description
1 polymer ?
#
loop_
_entity_poly.entity_id
_entity_poly.type
_entity_poly.pdbx_seq_one_letter_code
_entity_poly.pdbx_strand_id
1 'polypeptide(L)'
;KIYAAMQNYEPSVTINGFVETDIPKLMSAINLDNPHLFFVDFHYELQSDLFSQTVILKYIYNKADTVILTEKVKKVCNKILSKVTGKTEFEKELSLHDILARNVLYDDVAKDNLLKFHARSNTILGVLFYKTAVCEGIAKTFKFLLNALDIKCIVVKCKATDDLSGNEKFERFGNT
;
A
#
# COMPACT_ATOMS: atom_id res chain seq x y z
N LYS A 1 14.92 -1.45 -10.61
CA LYS A 1 15.99 -1.00 -9.70
C LYS A 1 15.41 -0.58 -8.34
N ILE A 2 14.54 0.46 -8.23
CA ILE A 2 14.02 0.96 -6.92
C ILE A 2 13.40 -0.16 -6.09
N TYR A 3 12.48 -0.94 -6.66
CA TYR A 3 11.85 -2.07 -5.96
C TYR A 3 12.87 -3.07 -5.39
N ALA A 4 13.87 -3.43 -6.17
CA ALA A 4 14.93 -4.32 -5.72
C ALA A 4 15.77 -3.71 -4.59
N ALA A 5 16.10 -2.41 -4.69
CA ALA A 5 16.81 -1.67 -3.65
C ALA A 5 16.03 -1.68 -2.32
N MET A 6 14.70 -1.45 -2.38
CA MET A 6 13.83 -1.51 -1.20
C MET A 6 13.84 -2.90 -0.55
N GLN A 7 13.76 -3.98 -1.34
CA GLN A 7 13.81 -5.35 -0.82
C GLN A 7 15.15 -5.69 -0.16
N ASN A 8 16.24 -5.12 -0.67
CA ASN A 8 17.60 -5.34 -0.16
C ASN A 8 17.99 -4.40 0.97
N TYR A 9 17.13 -3.45 1.36
CA TYR A 9 17.44 -2.43 2.36
C TYR A 9 18.60 -1.51 1.96
N GLU A 10 18.74 -1.24 0.65
CA GLU A 10 19.71 -0.26 0.17
C GLU A 10 19.31 1.15 0.60
N PRO A 11 20.25 1.99 1.05
CA PRO A 11 19.92 3.34 1.53
C PRO A 11 19.54 4.29 0.41
N SER A 12 19.95 4.02 -0.81
CA SER A 12 19.66 4.86 -1.96
C SER A 12 19.74 4.09 -3.28
N VAL A 13 19.17 4.66 -4.33
CA VAL A 13 19.29 4.13 -5.69
C VAL A 13 19.41 5.28 -6.69
N THR A 14 20.45 5.23 -7.53
CA THR A 14 20.65 6.20 -8.61
C THR A 14 20.07 5.69 -9.93
N ILE A 15 19.33 6.55 -10.60
CA ILE A 15 18.67 6.29 -11.86
C ILE A 15 19.11 7.34 -12.89
N ASN A 16 19.67 6.89 -14.00
CA ASN A 16 20.13 7.73 -15.07
C ASN A 16 19.02 7.93 -16.12
N GLY A 17 18.93 9.14 -16.69
CA GLY A 17 18.04 9.44 -17.81
C GLY A 17 16.56 9.57 -17.48
N PHE A 18 16.19 9.61 -16.20
CA PHE A 18 14.80 9.81 -15.77
C PHE A 18 14.50 11.30 -15.57
N VAL A 19 13.29 11.72 -15.93
CA VAL A 19 12.77 13.04 -15.63
C VAL A 19 12.24 13.07 -14.20
N GLU A 20 12.49 14.14 -13.47
CA GLU A 20 12.12 14.28 -12.04
C GLU A 20 10.62 13.97 -11.76
N THR A 21 9.76 14.32 -12.71
CA THR A 21 8.30 14.11 -12.60
C THR A 21 7.87 12.64 -12.63
N ASP A 22 8.73 11.71 -13.07
CA ASP A 22 8.38 10.30 -13.19
C ASP A 22 8.61 9.53 -11.88
N ILE A 23 9.54 9.98 -11.04
CA ILE A 23 9.86 9.32 -9.77
C ILE A 23 8.65 9.26 -8.83
N PRO A 24 7.87 10.34 -8.58
CA PRO A 24 6.68 10.26 -7.73
C PRO A 24 5.64 9.26 -8.22
N LYS A 25 5.40 9.20 -9.54
CA LYS A 25 4.47 8.23 -10.14
C LYS A 25 4.96 6.80 -9.93
N LEU A 26 6.26 6.57 -10.17
CA LEU A 26 6.88 5.26 -10.00
C LEU A 26 6.86 4.82 -8.53
N MET A 27 7.17 5.71 -7.58
CA MET A 27 7.11 5.43 -6.15
C MET A 27 5.69 5.11 -5.70
N SER A 28 4.70 5.87 -6.19
CA SER A 28 3.28 5.58 -5.93
C SER A 28 2.86 4.22 -6.47
N ALA A 29 3.26 3.88 -7.70
CA ALA A 29 2.97 2.57 -8.28
C ALA A 29 3.61 1.43 -7.48
N ILE A 30 4.90 1.56 -7.11
CA ILE A 30 5.58 0.56 -6.28
C ILE A 30 4.86 0.37 -4.96
N ASN A 31 4.45 1.46 -4.30
CA ASN A 31 3.74 1.44 -3.02
C ASN A 31 2.39 0.70 -3.10
N LEU A 32 1.61 1.00 -4.13
CA LEU A 32 0.26 0.42 -4.30
C LEU A 32 0.30 -1.01 -4.82
N ASP A 33 1.28 -1.33 -5.67
CA ASP A 33 1.39 -2.66 -6.26
C ASP A 33 2.04 -3.68 -5.33
N ASN A 34 2.79 -3.24 -4.32
CA ASN A 34 3.57 -4.09 -3.45
C ASN A 34 3.23 -3.91 -1.96
N PRO A 35 2.02 -4.30 -1.52
CA PRO A 35 1.59 -4.14 -0.12
C PRO A 35 2.51 -4.84 0.91
N HIS A 36 3.29 -5.82 0.47
CA HIS A 36 4.28 -6.52 1.31
C HIS A 36 5.48 -5.65 1.69
N LEU A 37 5.68 -4.49 1.04
CA LEU A 37 6.72 -3.52 1.41
C LEU A 37 6.29 -2.62 2.58
N PHE A 38 5.52 -3.14 3.53
CA PHE A 38 5.02 -2.40 4.70
C PHE A 38 6.14 -1.85 5.61
N PHE A 39 7.37 -2.28 5.40
CA PHE A 39 8.56 -1.85 6.13
C PHE A 39 9.27 -0.64 5.50
N VAL A 40 8.87 -0.24 4.29
CA VAL A 40 9.44 0.92 3.58
C VAL A 40 8.66 2.17 3.97
N ASP A 41 9.38 3.24 4.29
CA ASP A 41 8.80 4.57 4.37
C ASP A 41 8.80 5.20 2.97
N PHE A 42 7.61 5.40 2.42
CA PHE A 42 7.46 5.99 1.10
C PHE A 42 7.62 7.53 1.09
N HIS A 43 8.01 8.14 2.22
CA HIS A 43 8.53 9.51 2.29
C HIS A 43 10.03 9.48 1.97
N TYR A 44 10.36 9.58 0.71
CA TYR A 44 11.72 9.57 0.20
C TYR A 44 12.25 10.99 -0.02
N GLU A 45 13.56 11.12 -0.12
CA GLU A 45 14.23 12.34 -0.56
C GLU A 45 14.78 12.13 -1.98
N LEU A 46 14.75 13.19 -2.78
CA LEU A 46 15.26 13.15 -4.15
C LEU A 46 16.46 14.09 -4.26
N GLN A 47 17.58 13.57 -4.73
CA GLN A 47 18.77 14.35 -5.07
C GLN A 47 18.95 14.26 -6.59
N SER A 48 18.92 15.41 -7.25
CA SER A 48 19.03 15.49 -8.70
C SER A 48 20.37 16.12 -9.10
N ASP A 49 21.01 15.56 -10.09
CA ASP A 49 22.09 16.17 -10.83
C ASP A 49 21.73 16.30 -12.33
N LEU A 50 22.66 16.75 -13.16
CA LEU A 50 22.41 17.01 -14.59
C LEU A 50 22.00 15.78 -15.40
N PHE A 51 22.35 14.57 -14.95
CA PHE A 51 22.19 13.33 -15.73
C PHE A 51 21.54 12.19 -14.95
N SER A 52 21.35 12.35 -13.64
CA SER A 52 20.84 11.30 -12.79
C SER A 52 19.99 11.84 -11.65
N GLN A 53 19.18 10.95 -11.11
CA GLN A 53 18.41 11.18 -9.90
C GLN A 53 18.68 10.08 -8.88
N THR A 54 18.97 10.47 -7.66
CA THR A 54 19.19 9.55 -6.55
C THR A 54 18.01 9.62 -5.59
N VAL A 55 17.31 8.51 -5.44
CA VAL A 55 16.24 8.34 -4.47
C VAL A 55 16.85 7.85 -3.18
N ILE A 56 16.73 8.61 -2.10
CA ILE A 56 17.13 8.21 -0.75
C ILE A 56 15.97 7.46 -0.14
N LEU A 57 16.20 6.20 0.20
CA LEU A 57 15.20 5.29 0.75
C LEU A 57 15.24 5.31 2.27
N LYS A 58 14.05 5.26 2.88
CA LYS A 58 13.88 5.19 4.33
C LYS A 58 13.09 3.94 4.70
N TYR A 59 13.36 3.42 5.88
CA TYR A 59 12.74 2.18 6.35
C TYR A 59 12.14 2.38 7.73
N ILE A 60 10.89 1.94 7.89
CA ILE A 60 10.13 2.00 9.15
C ILE A 60 10.64 0.94 10.13
N TYR A 61 10.96 -0.24 9.59
CA TYR A 61 11.47 -1.38 10.34
C TYR A 61 12.80 -1.83 9.76
N ASN A 62 13.72 -2.24 10.61
CA ASN A 62 14.97 -2.87 10.17
C ASN A 62 14.71 -4.28 9.62
N LYS A 63 15.73 -4.88 9.01
CA LYS A 63 15.61 -6.18 8.35
C LYS A 63 15.21 -7.31 9.31
N ALA A 64 15.74 -7.32 10.52
CA ALA A 64 15.43 -8.36 11.52
C ALA A 64 13.97 -8.28 11.99
N ASP A 65 13.51 -7.08 12.33
CA ASP A 65 12.11 -6.85 12.73
C ASP A 65 11.14 -7.16 11.60
N THR A 66 11.51 -6.84 10.34
CA THR A 66 10.68 -7.13 9.18
C THR A 66 10.48 -8.63 8.98
N VAL A 67 11.51 -9.45 9.19
CA VAL A 67 11.38 -10.92 9.11
C VAL A 67 10.35 -11.40 10.15
N ILE A 68 10.47 -10.93 11.39
CA ILE A 68 9.53 -11.31 12.47
C ILE A 68 8.10 -10.86 12.15
N LEU A 69 7.94 -9.61 11.67
CA LEU A 69 6.63 -9.06 11.30
C LEU A 69 6.03 -9.82 10.12
N THR A 70 6.82 -10.19 9.12
CA THR A 70 6.37 -10.95 7.96
C THR A 70 5.76 -12.29 8.37
N GLU A 71 6.39 -13.00 9.30
CA GLU A 71 5.83 -14.27 9.81
C GLU A 71 4.52 -14.05 10.59
N LYS A 72 4.43 -12.95 11.36
CA LYS A 72 3.17 -12.58 12.03
C LYS A 72 2.07 -12.23 11.01
N VAL A 73 2.42 -11.47 9.96
CA VAL A 73 1.52 -11.13 8.85
C VAL A 73 0.96 -12.40 8.21
N LYS A 74 1.84 -13.33 7.83
CA LYS A 74 1.42 -14.63 7.23
C LYS A 74 0.43 -15.37 8.12
N LYS A 75 0.69 -15.47 9.43
CA LYS A 75 -0.21 -16.15 10.37
C LYS A 75 -1.59 -15.49 10.44
N VAL A 76 -1.64 -14.16 10.49
CA VAL A 76 -2.91 -13.43 10.52
C VAL A 76 -3.65 -13.56 9.19
N CYS A 77 -2.96 -13.45 8.07
CA CYS A 77 -3.55 -13.65 6.74
C CYS A 77 -4.16 -15.05 6.61
N ASN A 78 -3.43 -16.10 6.96
CA ASN A 78 -3.95 -17.47 6.91
C ASN A 78 -5.23 -17.63 7.77
N LYS A 79 -5.29 -16.99 8.94
CA LYS A 79 -6.48 -16.98 9.80
C LYS A 79 -7.67 -16.24 9.17
N ILE A 80 -7.42 -15.18 8.40
CA ILE A 80 -8.47 -14.46 7.66
C ILE A 80 -8.92 -15.32 6.46
N LEU A 81 -7.97 -15.80 5.67
CA LEU A 81 -8.23 -16.58 4.46
C LEU A 81 -8.97 -17.89 4.74
N SER A 82 -8.72 -18.54 5.89
CA SER A 82 -9.46 -19.74 6.30
C SER A 82 -10.96 -19.51 6.56
N LYS A 83 -11.39 -18.25 6.66
CA LYS A 83 -12.81 -17.87 6.83
C LYS A 83 -13.47 -17.45 5.53
N VAL A 84 -12.69 -17.29 4.46
CA VAL A 84 -13.23 -16.91 3.15
C VAL A 84 -13.96 -18.11 2.55
N THR A 85 -15.20 -17.87 2.13
CA THR A 85 -16.07 -18.87 1.50
C THR A 85 -16.41 -18.46 0.07
N GLY A 86 -16.79 -19.39 -0.76
CA GLY A 86 -17.18 -19.16 -2.14
C GLY A 86 -16.45 -20.12 -3.10
N LYS A 87 -17.10 -20.39 -4.25
CA LYS A 87 -16.55 -21.24 -5.33
C LYS A 87 -15.93 -20.42 -6.45
N THR A 88 -16.53 -19.26 -6.76
CA THR A 88 -16.08 -18.33 -7.79
C THR A 88 -15.17 -17.26 -7.20
N GLU A 89 -14.41 -16.58 -8.06
CA GLU A 89 -13.58 -15.42 -7.64
C GLU A 89 -14.45 -14.32 -7.01
N PHE A 90 -15.58 -14.01 -7.63
CA PHE A 90 -16.53 -13.01 -7.11
C PHE A 90 -17.07 -13.36 -5.71
N GLU A 91 -17.46 -14.60 -5.49
CA GLU A 91 -17.96 -15.03 -4.17
C GLU A 91 -16.87 -14.93 -3.11
N LYS A 92 -15.63 -15.31 -3.43
CA LYS A 92 -14.48 -15.18 -2.52
C LYS A 92 -14.15 -13.72 -2.23
N GLU A 93 -14.18 -12.87 -3.25
CA GLU A 93 -13.97 -11.43 -3.13
C GLU A 93 -15.01 -10.80 -2.22
N LEU A 94 -16.30 -11.09 -2.43
CA LEU A 94 -17.40 -10.61 -1.60
C LEU A 94 -17.28 -11.10 -0.16
N SER A 95 -16.95 -12.38 0.03
CA SER A 95 -16.74 -12.96 1.36
C SER A 95 -15.60 -12.27 2.10
N LEU A 96 -14.48 -12.02 1.41
CA LEU A 96 -13.34 -11.30 1.99
C LEU A 96 -13.68 -9.83 2.30
N HIS A 97 -14.40 -9.16 1.39
CA HIS A 97 -14.89 -7.80 1.61
C HIS A 97 -15.71 -7.73 2.90
N ASP A 98 -16.68 -8.61 3.07
CA ASP A 98 -17.56 -8.66 4.24
C ASP A 98 -16.79 -8.95 5.54
N ILE A 99 -15.78 -9.81 5.48
CA ILE A 99 -14.90 -10.08 6.63
C ILE A 99 -14.16 -8.79 7.03
N LEU A 100 -13.61 -8.06 6.08
CA LEU A 100 -12.90 -6.82 6.38
C LEU A 100 -13.85 -5.71 6.84
N ALA A 101 -14.96 -5.50 6.15
CA ALA A 101 -15.94 -4.46 6.48
C ALA A 101 -16.51 -4.61 7.90
N ARG A 102 -16.71 -5.84 8.37
CA ARG A 102 -17.22 -6.11 9.74
C ARG A 102 -16.16 -6.00 10.84
N ASN A 103 -14.88 -6.05 10.50
CA ASN A 103 -13.80 -6.16 11.48
C ASN A 103 -12.80 -5.00 11.47
N VAL A 104 -12.93 -4.05 10.55
CA VAL A 104 -11.99 -2.93 10.39
C VAL A 104 -12.73 -1.62 10.52
N LEU A 105 -12.23 -0.74 11.35
CA LEU A 105 -12.73 0.62 11.53
C LEU A 105 -11.87 1.58 10.68
N TYR A 106 -12.50 2.65 10.22
CA TYR A 106 -11.76 3.74 9.59
C TYR A 106 -10.99 4.53 10.62
N ASP A 107 -9.74 4.89 10.32
CA ASP A 107 -8.86 5.62 11.24
C ASP A 107 -8.96 7.13 10.98
N ASP A 108 -10.00 7.77 11.52
CA ASP A 108 -10.21 9.21 11.36
C ASP A 108 -9.09 10.03 12.03
N VAL A 109 -8.48 9.53 13.10
CA VAL A 109 -7.35 10.19 13.77
C VAL A 109 -6.10 10.18 12.88
N ALA A 110 -5.84 9.07 12.20
CA ALA A 110 -4.71 8.98 11.28
C ALA A 110 -4.94 9.78 9.99
N LYS A 111 -6.19 9.95 9.56
CA LYS A 111 -6.55 10.79 8.43
C LYS A 111 -6.00 12.22 8.58
N ASP A 112 -6.15 12.78 9.78
CA ASP A 112 -5.73 14.16 10.08
C ASP A 112 -4.25 14.27 10.49
N ASN A 113 -3.57 13.15 10.80
CA ASN A 113 -2.20 13.07 11.27
C ASN A 113 -1.39 11.98 10.54
N LEU A 114 -1.44 11.97 9.22
CA LEU A 114 -0.83 10.94 8.37
C LEU A 114 0.66 10.70 8.66
N LEU A 115 1.44 11.75 8.93
CA LEU A 115 2.88 11.62 9.24
C LEU A 115 3.15 10.81 10.50
N LYS A 116 2.32 10.94 11.52
CA LYS A 116 2.47 10.25 12.80
C LYS A 116 2.03 8.79 12.74
N PHE A 117 1.03 8.47 11.93
CA PHE A 117 0.39 7.15 11.89
C PHE A 117 0.63 6.38 10.59
N HIS A 118 1.47 6.92 9.68
CA HIS A 118 1.72 6.36 8.36
C HIS A 118 2.11 4.87 8.40
N ALA A 119 3.05 4.51 9.26
CA ALA A 119 3.52 3.13 9.40
C ALA A 119 2.42 2.14 9.79
N ARG A 120 1.40 2.60 10.52
CA ARG A 120 0.29 1.78 10.97
C ARG A 120 -0.86 1.81 9.96
N SER A 121 -1.43 2.99 9.74
CA SER A 121 -2.74 3.12 9.11
C SER A 121 -2.73 3.11 7.58
N ASN A 122 -1.60 3.45 6.94
CA ASN A 122 -1.41 3.42 5.48
C ASN A 122 -0.81 2.11 4.95
N THR A 123 -0.53 1.15 5.83
CA THR A 123 0.02 -0.15 5.47
C THR A 123 -0.95 -1.28 5.83
N ILE A 124 -0.63 -2.48 5.37
CA ILE A 124 -1.41 -3.68 5.73
C ILE A 124 -1.42 -3.96 7.23
N LEU A 125 -0.46 -3.41 8.00
CA LEU A 125 -0.37 -3.64 9.43
C LEU A 125 -1.55 -3.03 10.19
N GLY A 126 -2.09 -1.90 9.74
CA GLY A 126 -3.29 -1.26 10.31
C GLY A 126 -4.46 -2.21 10.37
N VAL A 127 -4.81 -2.80 9.24
CA VAL A 127 -5.91 -3.77 9.14
C VAL A 127 -5.60 -5.06 9.89
N LEU A 128 -4.42 -5.63 9.68
CA LEU A 128 -4.10 -6.97 10.17
C LEU A 128 -3.92 -7.03 11.69
N PHE A 129 -3.27 -6.03 12.29
CA PHE A 129 -2.95 -6.06 13.72
C PHE A 129 -3.81 -5.12 14.57
N TYR A 130 -4.17 -3.95 14.04
CA TYR A 130 -4.86 -2.93 14.81
C TYR A 130 -6.35 -2.83 14.51
N LYS A 131 -6.83 -3.48 13.44
CA LYS A 131 -8.22 -3.40 12.98
C LYS A 131 -8.69 -1.99 12.66
N THR A 132 -7.75 -1.11 12.34
CA THR A 132 -7.98 0.31 12.07
C THR A 132 -7.03 0.77 10.99
N ALA A 133 -7.53 1.37 9.92
CA ALA A 133 -6.70 1.87 8.82
C ALA A 133 -7.44 2.97 8.04
N VAL A 134 -6.68 3.76 7.30
CA VAL A 134 -7.25 4.67 6.28
C VAL A 134 -7.49 3.93 4.96
N CYS A 135 -8.14 4.59 4.01
CA CYS A 135 -8.52 4.00 2.71
C CYS A 135 -7.36 3.27 2.01
N GLU A 136 -6.17 3.84 2.01
CA GLU A 136 -4.98 3.22 1.38
C GLU A 136 -4.58 1.91 2.08
N GLY A 137 -4.55 1.88 3.41
CA GLY A 137 -4.23 0.67 4.17
C GLY A 137 -5.27 -0.44 3.98
N ILE A 138 -6.56 -0.06 3.90
CA ILE A 138 -7.66 -1.00 3.63
C ILE A 138 -7.52 -1.58 2.21
N ALA A 139 -7.35 -0.73 1.20
CA ALA A 139 -7.21 -1.15 -0.20
C ALA A 139 -5.98 -2.05 -0.42
N LYS A 140 -4.84 -1.69 0.15
CA LYS A 140 -3.61 -2.52 0.10
C LYS A 140 -3.81 -3.88 0.76
N THR A 141 -4.51 -3.92 1.90
CA THR A 141 -4.75 -5.19 2.60
C THR A 141 -5.71 -6.07 1.80
N PHE A 142 -6.74 -5.49 1.22
CA PHE A 142 -7.67 -6.21 0.36
C PHE A 142 -6.95 -6.82 -0.84
N LYS A 143 -6.14 -6.02 -1.56
CA LYS A 143 -5.27 -6.51 -2.64
C LYS A 143 -4.34 -7.63 -2.17
N PHE A 144 -3.67 -7.46 -1.03
CA PHE A 144 -2.74 -8.45 -0.50
C PHE A 144 -3.39 -9.81 -0.25
N LEU A 145 -4.60 -9.79 0.32
CA LEU A 145 -5.37 -10.99 0.61
C LEU A 145 -5.99 -11.62 -0.65
N LEU A 146 -6.47 -10.80 -1.62
CA LEU A 146 -6.96 -11.30 -2.90
C LEU A 146 -5.86 -11.99 -3.70
N ASN A 147 -4.66 -11.40 -3.74
CA ASN A 147 -3.52 -12.02 -4.41
C ASN A 147 -3.13 -13.37 -3.76
N ALA A 148 -3.32 -13.53 -2.45
CA ALA A 148 -3.11 -14.81 -1.76
C ALA A 148 -4.21 -15.85 -2.07
N LEU A 149 -5.32 -15.43 -2.68
CA LEU A 149 -6.39 -16.30 -3.22
C LEU A 149 -6.24 -16.49 -4.74
N ASP A 150 -5.12 -16.08 -5.33
CA ASP A 150 -4.86 -16.07 -6.78
C ASP A 150 -5.82 -15.15 -7.58
N ILE A 151 -6.49 -14.21 -6.93
CA ILE A 151 -7.36 -13.23 -7.57
C ILE A 151 -6.54 -11.97 -7.86
N LYS A 152 -6.39 -11.65 -9.15
CA LYS A 152 -5.60 -10.49 -9.61
C LYS A 152 -6.40 -9.21 -9.45
N CYS A 153 -5.81 -8.22 -8.82
CA CYS A 153 -6.38 -6.88 -8.67
C CYS A 153 -5.31 -5.80 -8.62
N ILE A 154 -5.72 -4.56 -8.87
CA ILE A 154 -4.89 -3.36 -8.76
C ILE A 154 -5.51 -2.40 -7.75
N VAL A 155 -4.66 -1.59 -7.11
CA VAL A 155 -5.12 -0.45 -6.30
C VAL A 155 -5.00 0.80 -7.16
N VAL A 156 -6.09 1.53 -7.29
CA VAL A 156 -6.16 2.79 -8.05
C VAL A 156 -6.33 3.94 -7.07
N LYS A 157 -5.46 4.95 -7.19
CA LYS A 157 -5.59 6.19 -6.42
C LYS A 157 -6.47 7.17 -7.20
N CYS A 158 -7.57 7.59 -6.60
CA CYS A 158 -8.51 8.53 -7.19
C CYS A 158 -8.61 9.79 -6.31
N LYS A 159 -8.91 10.93 -6.92
CA LYS A 159 -9.32 12.15 -6.21
C LYS A 159 -10.85 12.16 -6.21
N ALA A 160 -11.45 12.19 -5.03
CA ALA A 160 -12.86 12.49 -4.92
C ALA A 160 -13.04 13.98 -5.15
N THR A 161 -13.82 14.36 -6.15
CA THR A 161 -14.29 15.75 -6.30
C THR A 161 -15.68 15.80 -5.70
N ASP A 162 -15.84 16.60 -4.65
CA ASP A 162 -17.17 16.98 -4.15
C ASP A 162 -17.83 17.90 -5.18
N ASP A 163 -18.48 17.31 -6.17
CA ASP A 163 -19.37 18.07 -7.02
C ASP A 163 -20.71 18.17 -6.28
N LEU A 164 -21.07 19.38 -5.88
CA LEU A 164 -22.34 19.72 -5.22
C LEU A 164 -23.59 19.32 -6.04
N SER A 165 -23.42 18.82 -7.26
CA SER A 165 -24.47 18.32 -8.15
C SER A 165 -24.87 16.85 -7.91
N GLY A 166 -24.26 16.16 -6.96
CA GLY A 166 -24.57 14.77 -6.63
C GLY A 166 -24.02 13.72 -7.60
N ASN A 167 -23.22 14.13 -8.57
CA ASN A 167 -22.50 13.22 -9.46
C ASN A 167 -21.05 13.08 -8.99
N GLU A 168 -20.74 12.00 -8.30
CA GLU A 168 -19.35 11.62 -7.98
C GLU A 168 -18.59 11.32 -9.28
N LYS A 169 -17.79 12.25 -9.75
CA LYS A 169 -16.82 12.02 -10.83
C LYS A 169 -15.53 11.52 -10.24
N PHE A 170 -15.20 10.25 -10.48
CA PHE A 170 -13.88 9.71 -10.19
C PHE A 170 -12.92 10.09 -11.32
N GLU A 171 -12.01 11.01 -11.06
CA GLU A 171 -10.91 11.27 -11.99
C GLU A 171 -9.77 10.27 -11.74
N ARG A 172 -9.45 9.46 -12.74
CA ARG A 172 -8.24 8.61 -12.73
C ARG A 172 -7.02 9.50 -12.88
N PHE A 173 -6.08 9.42 -11.94
CA PHE A 173 -4.76 9.99 -12.12
C PHE A 173 -4.00 9.17 -13.17
N GLY A 174 -3.94 9.70 -14.38
CA GLY A 174 -3.17 9.12 -15.44
C GLY A 174 -3.80 9.40 -16.80
N ASN A 175 -3.60 10.62 -17.28
CA ASN A 175 -3.41 10.94 -18.70
C ASN A 175 -3.20 12.45 -18.82
N THR A 176 -1.99 12.88 -18.77
CA THR A 176 -1.38 13.92 -19.62
C THR A 176 0.10 13.66 -19.68
#